data_f843d70b70e1815602848851f56d0244
#
_entry.id   f843d70b70e1815602848851f56d0244
#
_cell.length_a   1.000
_cell.length_b   1.000
_cell.length_c   1.000
_cell.angle_alpha   90.00
_cell.angle_beta   90.00
_cell.angle_gamma   90.00
#
_symmetry.space_group_name_H-M   'P 1'
#
loop_
_entity.id
_entity.type
_entity.pdbx_description
1 polymer ?
#
loop_
_entity_poly.entity_id
_entity_poly.type
_entity_poly.pdbx_seq_one_letter_code
_entity_poly.pdbx_strand_id
1 'polypeptide(L)'
;MAEERKFDEIGYWSELKLEIIRDYAAAYSKILAAQNNPRLYHVYIDAFAGAGVHVSRATGDFVPGSPLNALLVRPPFREHFLIDVDARRIGSLRKRIGERCDVHLYEGDCNEILLNKVFPVVEYKDFRRGLCILDPYGLDLDWKLMVTAGQMKSIGHVPELSRYGHEPERAVEESGWS
;
A
#
# COMPACT_ATOMS: atom_id res chain seq x y z
N MET A 1 -0.07 23.08 -22.72
CA MET A 1 -0.69 23.35 -21.42
C MET A 1 -0.29 22.22 -20.49
N ALA A 2 0.40 22.54 -19.40
CA ALA A 2 0.79 21.54 -18.42
C ALA A 2 -0.48 21.08 -17.71
N GLU A 3 -0.77 19.81 -17.79
CA GLU A 3 -1.84 19.15 -17.05
C GLU A 3 -1.52 19.30 -15.56
N GLU A 4 -2.31 20.08 -14.85
CA GLU A 4 -2.16 20.36 -13.43
C GLU A 4 -2.34 19.02 -12.69
N ARG A 5 -1.22 18.45 -12.26
CA ARG A 5 -1.22 17.16 -11.54
C ARG A 5 -1.78 17.40 -10.16
N LYS A 6 -3.08 17.18 -10.03
CA LYS A 6 -3.75 17.24 -8.73
C LYS A 6 -3.31 16.03 -7.91
N PHE A 7 -2.43 16.24 -6.94
CA PHE A 7 -2.07 15.22 -5.96
C PHE A 7 -3.20 15.07 -4.95
N ASP A 8 -3.40 13.86 -4.45
CA ASP A 8 -4.36 13.63 -3.38
C ASP A 8 -3.85 14.30 -2.10
N GLU A 9 -4.64 15.23 -1.56
CA GLU A 9 -4.35 15.85 -0.27
C GLU A 9 -4.76 14.94 0.86
N ILE A 10 -3.85 14.72 1.82
CA ILE A 10 -4.08 13.86 2.97
C ILE A 10 -4.00 14.64 4.27
N GLY A 11 -4.82 14.22 5.25
CA GLY A 11 -4.80 14.77 6.60
C GLY A 11 -3.89 13.97 7.53
N TYR A 12 -3.77 14.44 8.77
CA TYR A 12 -2.93 13.88 9.82
C TYR A 12 -3.07 12.35 9.99
N TRP A 13 -4.30 11.84 10.01
CA TRP A 13 -4.55 10.40 10.19
C TRP A 13 -4.02 9.56 9.04
N SER A 14 -4.10 10.07 7.81
CA SER A 14 -3.53 9.38 6.65
C SER A 14 -2.01 9.39 6.69
N GLU A 15 -1.39 10.48 7.14
CA GLU A 15 0.05 10.57 7.32
C GLU A 15 0.53 9.58 8.39
N LEU A 16 -0.13 9.55 9.55
CA LEU A 16 0.17 8.59 10.63
C LEU A 16 0.04 7.14 10.15
N LYS A 17 -0.97 6.84 9.35
CA LYS A 17 -1.18 5.52 8.74
C LYS A 17 -0.03 5.12 7.82
N LEU A 18 0.47 6.04 6.99
CA LEU A 18 1.64 5.81 6.14
C LEU A 18 2.90 5.54 6.97
N GLU A 19 3.09 6.21 8.09
CA GLU A 19 4.18 5.94 9.02
C GLU A 19 4.07 4.55 9.64
N ILE A 20 2.89 4.15 10.11
CA ILE A 20 2.64 2.82 10.66
C ILE A 20 2.96 1.74 9.62
N ILE A 21 2.48 1.89 8.38
CA ILE A 21 2.74 0.95 7.28
C ILE A 21 4.24 0.85 7.01
N ARG A 22 4.95 1.99 6.95
CA ARG A 22 6.41 2.04 6.76
C ARG A 22 7.16 1.28 7.84
N ASP A 23 6.84 1.55 9.09
CA ASP A 23 7.53 0.97 10.24
C ASP A 23 7.23 -0.53 10.36
N TYR A 24 6.00 -0.93 10.07
CA TYR A 24 5.61 -2.34 10.00
C TYR A 24 6.36 -3.08 8.88
N ALA A 25 6.43 -2.49 7.68
CA ALA A 25 7.15 -3.05 6.54
C ALA A 25 8.65 -3.21 6.86
N ALA A 26 9.24 -2.23 7.54
CA ALA A 26 10.65 -2.29 7.98
C ALA A 26 10.86 -3.41 9.01
N ALA A 27 9.98 -3.55 10.00
CA ALA A 27 10.05 -4.62 10.99
C ALA A 27 9.88 -6.00 10.36
N TYR A 28 8.89 -6.15 9.48
CA TYR A 28 8.63 -7.39 8.73
C TYR A 28 9.85 -7.83 7.93
N SER A 29 10.43 -6.90 7.16
CA SER A 29 11.62 -7.19 6.37
C SER A 29 12.83 -7.59 7.23
N LYS A 30 13.07 -6.91 8.35
CA LYS A 30 14.15 -7.26 9.30
C LYS A 30 13.99 -8.67 9.88
N ILE A 31 12.77 -9.02 10.30
CA ILE A 31 12.47 -10.34 10.86
C ILE A 31 12.73 -11.44 9.84
N LEU A 32 12.29 -11.27 8.59
CA LEU A 32 12.48 -12.28 7.55
C LEU A 32 13.93 -12.36 7.08
N ALA A 33 14.62 -11.24 6.95
CA ALA A 33 16.02 -11.22 6.56
C ALA A 33 16.95 -11.84 7.64
N ALA A 34 16.54 -11.78 8.92
CA ALA A 34 17.26 -12.42 10.02
C ALA A 34 17.11 -13.95 10.06
N GLN A 35 16.17 -14.53 9.29
CA GLN A 35 16.07 -15.97 9.16
C GLN A 35 17.28 -16.52 8.39
N ASN A 36 18.05 -17.40 8.99
CA ASN A 36 19.25 -18.02 8.38
C ASN A 36 18.88 -19.02 7.25
N ASN A 37 17.96 -18.65 6.38
CA ASN A 37 17.55 -19.43 5.24
C ASN A 37 17.80 -18.66 3.94
N PRO A 38 18.82 -19.01 3.14
CA PRO A 38 19.18 -18.27 1.93
C PRO A 38 18.12 -18.36 0.83
N ARG A 39 17.19 -19.32 0.92
CA ARG A 39 16.06 -19.45 -0.01
C ARG A 39 14.87 -18.59 0.36
N LEU A 40 14.83 -18.03 1.57
CA LEU A 40 13.71 -17.22 2.00
C LEU A 40 13.66 -15.91 1.21
N TYR A 41 12.48 -15.67 0.63
CA TYR A 41 12.24 -14.61 -0.33
C TYR A 41 11.02 -13.80 0.13
N HIS A 42 11.21 -12.56 0.51
CA HIS A 42 10.11 -11.73 0.98
C HIS A 42 9.79 -10.61 0.01
N VAL A 43 8.50 -10.39 -0.20
CA VAL A 43 7.95 -9.45 -1.17
C VAL A 43 6.97 -8.49 -0.50
N TYR A 44 6.83 -7.32 -1.08
CA TYR A 44 5.85 -6.31 -0.68
C TYR A 44 4.71 -6.28 -1.70
N ILE A 45 3.48 -6.26 -1.21
CA ILE A 45 2.27 -6.24 -2.03
C ILE A 45 1.41 -5.08 -1.55
N ASP A 46 1.03 -4.19 -2.45
CA ASP A 46 0.17 -3.04 -2.17
C ASP A 46 -1.03 -3.07 -3.12
N ALA A 47 -2.19 -3.35 -2.56
CA ALA A 47 -3.43 -3.51 -3.33
C ALA A 47 -4.05 -2.16 -3.75
N PHE A 48 -3.58 -1.04 -3.15
CA PHE A 48 -4.09 0.32 -3.38
C PHE A 48 -2.94 1.32 -3.43
N ALA A 49 -1.99 1.06 -4.33
CA ALA A 49 -0.68 1.73 -4.37
C ALA A 49 -0.75 3.24 -4.63
N GLY A 50 -1.80 3.74 -5.27
CA GLY A 50 -1.95 5.16 -5.56
C GLY A 50 -0.91 5.70 -6.53
N ALA A 51 -0.74 7.02 -6.53
CA ALA A 51 0.25 7.72 -7.36
C ALA A 51 1.67 7.77 -6.76
N GLY A 52 1.85 7.20 -5.56
CA GLY A 52 3.11 7.14 -4.84
C GLY A 52 3.46 8.38 -4.01
N VAL A 53 2.77 9.50 -4.19
CA VAL A 53 2.99 10.74 -3.43
C VAL A 53 1.66 11.42 -3.16
N HIS A 54 1.56 11.99 -1.96
CA HIS A 54 0.45 12.83 -1.50
C HIS A 54 0.94 14.23 -1.16
N VAL A 55 0.01 15.13 -0.85
CA VAL A 55 0.30 16.47 -0.30
C VAL A 55 -0.29 16.54 1.10
N SER A 56 0.50 16.96 2.07
CA SER A 56 0.02 17.19 3.43
C SER A 56 -0.92 18.40 3.44
N ARG A 57 -2.12 18.22 3.98
CA ARG A 57 -3.06 19.32 4.19
C ARG A 57 -2.56 20.34 5.22
N ALA A 58 -1.74 19.87 6.16
CA ALA A 58 -1.25 20.71 7.25
C ALA A 58 -0.09 21.61 6.83
N THR A 59 0.83 21.07 6.00
CA THR A 59 2.08 21.77 5.67
C THR A 59 2.20 22.14 4.18
N GLY A 60 1.42 21.50 3.29
CA GLY A 60 1.58 21.62 1.84
C GLY A 60 2.75 20.83 1.27
N ASP A 61 3.49 20.09 2.10
CA ASP A 61 4.66 19.32 1.67
C ASP A 61 4.26 18.02 0.98
N PHE A 62 5.18 17.49 0.18
CA PHE A 62 5.01 16.16 -0.42
C PHE A 62 5.30 15.06 0.60
N VAL A 63 4.35 14.13 0.73
CA VAL A 63 4.42 12.96 1.60
C VAL A 63 4.55 11.70 0.73
N PRO A 64 5.62 10.89 0.92
CA PRO A 64 5.74 9.63 0.21
C PRO A 64 4.61 8.67 0.57
N GLY A 65 3.95 8.10 -0.44
CA GLY A 65 2.95 7.06 -0.27
C GLY A 65 3.56 5.70 0.12
N SER A 66 2.71 4.73 0.44
CA SER A 66 3.12 3.38 0.83
C SER A 66 4.11 2.71 -0.13
N PRO A 67 3.96 2.80 -1.49
CA PRO A 67 4.90 2.17 -2.40
C PRO A 67 6.31 2.74 -2.31
N LEU A 68 6.43 4.07 -2.24
CA LEU A 68 7.74 4.72 -2.17
C LEU A 68 8.42 4.45 -0.81
N ASN A 69 7.64 4.42 0.26
CA ASN A 69 8.15 4.04 1.58
C ASN A 69 8.68 2.60 1.58
N ALA A 70 7.96 1.67 0.95
CA ALA A 70 8.37 0.26 0.87
C ALA A 70 9.68 0.07 0.08
N LEU A 71 9.90 0.85 -0.98
CA LEU A 71 11.14 0.81 -1.78
C LEU A 71 12.37 1.28 -0.99
N LEU A 72 12.17 2.06 0.07
CA LEU A 72 13.24 2.57 0.93
C LEU A 72 13.55 1.65 2.12
N VAL A 73 12.74 0.61 2.37
CA VAL A 73 12.93 -0.34 3.48
C VAL A 73 14.29 -1.02 3.40
N ARG A 74 14.90 -1.24 4.56
CA ARG A 74 16.16 -1.97 4.71
C ARG A 74 16.06 -3.00 5.85
N PRO A 75 16.43 -4.26 5.60
CA PRO A 75 16.82 -4.89 4.31
C PRO A 75 15.71 -4.77 3.25
N PRO A 76 16.04 -4.71 1.93
CA PRO A 76 15.04 -4.49 0.89
C PRO A 76 14.15 -5.71 0.67
N PHE A 77 12.88 -5.46 0.31
CA PHE A 77 12.06 -6.49 -0.30
C PHE A 77 12.65 -6.89 -1.67
N ARG A 78 12.52 -8.15 -2.01
CA ARG A 78 13.05 -8.70 -3.27
C ARG A 78 12.22 -8.31 -4.48
N GLU A 79 10.91 -8.22 -4.30
CA GLU A 79 9.96 -7.78 -5.32
C GLU A 79 8.86 -6.95 -4.68
N HIS A 80 8.27 -6.07 -5.48
CA HIS A 80 7.16 -5.21 -5.12
C HIS A 80 6.03 -5.40 -6.14
N PHE A 81 4.86 -5.77 -5.67
CA PHE A 81 3.63 -5.89 -6.47
C PHE A 81 2.70 -4.73 -6.10
N LEU A 82 2.56 -3.77 -7.00
CA LEU A 82 1.86 -2.53 -6.76
C LEU A 82 0.65 -2.44 -7.68
N ILE A 83 -0.54 -2.33 -7.10
CA ILE A 83 -1.81 -2.42 -7.81
C ILE A 83 -2.62 -1.15 -7.56
N ASP A 84 -3.23 -0.60 -8.59
CA ASP A 84 -4.25 0.43 -8.48
C ASP A 84 -5.23 0.32 -9.65
N VAL A 85 -6.50 0.64 -9.41
CA VAL A 85 -7.53 0.61 -10.45
C VAL A 85 -7.41 1.79 -11.43
N ASP A 86 -6.82 2.90 -11.00
CA ASP A 86 -6.66 4.11 -11.83
C ASP A 86 -5.35 4.08 -12.62
N ALA A 87 -5.48 3.93 -13.95
CA ALA A 87 -4.37 3.97 -14.91
C ALA A 87 -3.48 5.22 -14.78
N ARG A 88 -4.06 6.37 -14.42
CA ARG A 88 -3.33 7.63 -14.27
C ARG A 88 -2.41 7.58 -13.04
N ARG A 89 -2.89 6.95 -11.94
CA ARG A 89 -2.10 6.74 -10.71
C ARG A 89 -0.94 5.79 -10.99
N ILE A 90 -1.19 4.66 -11.65
CA ILE A 90 -0.15 3.73 -12.08
C ILE A 90 0.85 4.40 -13.02
N GLY A 91 0.38 5.21 -13.98
CA GLY A 91 1.26 5.97 -14.87
C GLY A 91 2.15 6.99 -14.13
N SER A 92 1.60 7.67 -13.14
CA SER A 92 2.36 8.58 -12.26
C SER A 92 3.39 7.84 -11.42
N LEU A 93 2.99 6.70 -10.82
CA LEU A 93 3.85 5.86 -10.01
C LEU A 93 5.03 5.32 -10.84
N ARG A 94 4.77 4.82 -12.06
CA ARG A 94 5.78 4.35 -13.02
C ARG A 94 6.82 5.43 -13.32
N LYS A 95 6.38 6.66 -13.59
CA LYS A 95 7.29 7.78 -13.87
C LYS A 95 8.20 8.14 -12.68
N ARG A 96 7.71 7.93 -11.45
CA ARG A 96 8.48 8.22 -10.23
C ARG A 96 9.49 7.15 -9.89
N ILE A 97 9.08 5.88 -10.02
CA ILE A 97 9.92 4.72 -9.69
C ILE A 97 10.98 4.50 -10.78
N GLY A 98 10.66 4.85 -12.03
CA GLY A 98 11.47 4.50 -13.20
C GLY A 98 11.37 3.01 -13.55
N GLU A 99 12.24 2.56 -14.45
CA GLU A 99 12.30 1.15 -14.84
C GLU A 99 13.10 0.36 -13.81
N ARG A 100 12.42 -0.63 -13.21
CA ARG A 100 13.00 -1.55 -12.20
C ARG A 100 12.48 -2.95 -12.44
N CYS A 101 13.39 -3.92 -12.46
CA CYS A 101 13.04 -5.33 -12.64
C CYS A 101 12.42 -5.98 -11.40
N ASP A 102 12.55 -5.34 -10.23
CA ASP A 102 12.00 -5.79 -8.95
C ASP A 102 10.65 -5.15 -8.62
N VAL A 103 10.05 -4.38 -9.53
CA VAL A 103 8.76 -3.71 -9.35
C VAL A 103 7.78 -4.11 -10.44
N HIS A 104 6.65 -4.66 -10.02
CA HIS A 104 5.55 -5.09 -10.89
C HIS A 104 4.35 -4.16 -10.66
N LEU A 105 4.01 -3.37 -11.68
CA LEU A 105 2.89 -2.43 -11.66
C LEU A 105 1.69 -3.05 -12.38
N TYR A 106 0.55 -3.11 -11.70
CA TYR A 106 -0.70 -3.63 -12.25
C TYR A 106 -1.79 -2.57 -12.20
N GLU A 107 -2.44 -2.38 -13.34
CA GLU A 107 -3.66 -1.61 -13.46
C GLU A 107 -4.85 -2.56 -13.45
N GLY A 108 -5.85 -2.33 -12.60
CA GLY A 108 -7.08 -3.09 -12.55
C GLY A 108 -7.58 -3.39 -11.15
N ASP A 109 -8.59 -4.25 -11.08
CA ASP A 109 -9.21 -4.68 -9.83
C ASP A 109 -8.24 -5.51 -8.98
N CYS A 110 -8.06 -5.10 -7.72
CA CYS A 110 -7.11 -5.75 -6.82
C CYS A 110 -7.52 -7.18 -6.48
N ASN A 111 -8.83 -7.49 -6.40
CA ASN A 111 -9.31 -8.85 -6.10
C ASN A 111 -8.88 -9.83 -7.20
N GLU A 112 -9.10 -9.44 -8.46
CA GLU A 112 -8.71 -10.25 -9.61
C GLU A 112 -7.18 -10.41 -9.71
N ILE A 113 -6.44 -9.30 -9.57
CA ILE A 113 -4.98 -9.29 -9.72
C ILE A 113 -4.32 -10.09 -8.61
N LEU A 114 -4.75 -9.90 -7.36
CA LEU A 114 -4.19 -10.65 -6.24
C LEU A 114 -4.46 -12.14 -6.36
N LEU A 115 -5.70 -12.55 -6.64
CA LEU A 115 -6.08 -13.95 -6.73
C LEU A 115 -5.43 -14.68 -7.92
N ASN A 116 -5.33 -14.00 -9.08
CA ASN A 116 -4.95 -14.67 -10.32
C ASN A 116 -3.49 -14.46 -10.74
N LYS A 117 -2.82 -13.40 -10.24
CA LYS A 117 -1.46 -13.05 -10.67
C LYS A 117 -0.45 -13.03 -9.53
N VAL A 118 -0.81 -12.49 -8.36
CA VAL A 118 0.16 -12.26 -7.28
C VAL A 118 0.22 -13.45 -6.32
N PHE A 119 -0.90 -13.91 -5.78
CA PHE A 119 -0.92 -15.02 -4.83
C PHE A 119 -0.34 -16.31 -5.39
N PRO A 120 -0.61 -16.70 -6.67
CA PRO A 120 -0.02 -17.89 -7.24
C PRO A 120 1.52 -17.88 -7.34
N VAL A 121 2.14 -16.70 -7.32
CA VAL A 121 3.62 -16.59 -7.36
C VAL A 121 4.23 -16.36 -5.98
N VAL A 122 3.43 -16.21 -4.92
CA VAL A 122 3.91 -16.01 -3.54
C VAL A 122 3.53 -17.22 -2.69
N GLU A 123 4.00 -18.41 -3.08
CA GLU A 123 3.66 -19.63 -2.38
C GLU A 123 4.63 -19.98 -1.24
N TYR A 124 4.07 -20.55 -0.17
CA TYR A 124 4.85 -20.97 1.01
C TYR A 124 5.89 -22.04 0.68
N LYS A 125 5.53 -22.98 -0.21
CA LYS A 125 6.41 -24.09 -0.63
C LYS A 125 7.67 -23.60 -1.34
N ASP A 126 7.59 -22.43 -2.02
CA ASP A 126 8.69 -21.79 -2.73
C ASP A 126 9.52 -20.86 -1.84
N PHE A 127 9.34 -20.94 -0.52
CA PHE A 127 9.98 -20.09 0.49
C PHE A 127 9.67 -18.62 0.31
N ARG A 128 8.59 -18.26 -0.35
CA ARG A 128 8.14 -16.88 -0.52
C ARG A 128 7.25 -16.44 0.64
N ARG A 129 7.41 -15.19 1.06
CA ARG A 129 6.60 -14.54 2.09
C ARG A 129 6.23 -13.16 1.62
N GLY A 130 4.95 -12.84 1.61
CA GLY A 130 4.43 -11.55 1.19
C GLY A 130 3.88 -10.75 2.36
N LEU A 131 4.29 -9.49 2.48
CA LEU A 131 3.55 -8.50 3.26
C LEU A 131 2.54 -7.86 2.34
N CYS A 132 1.24 -8.07 2.61
CA CYS A 132 0.16 -7.54 1.80
C CYS A 132 -0.56 -6.39 2.53
N ILE A 133 -0.53 -5.20 1.94
CA ILE A 133 -1.25 -4.03 2.44
C ILE A 133 -2.61 -3.97 1.73
N LEU A 134 -3.67 -4.07 2.53
CA LEU A 134 -5.05 -3.98 2.09
C LEU A 134 -5.68 -2.76 2.75
N ASP A 135 -5.66 -1.64 2.06
CA ASP A 135 -6.15 -0.35 2.56
C ASP A 135 -7.13 0.29 1.58
N PRO A 136 -8.33 -0.31 1.43
CA PRO A 136 -9.34 0.21 0.51
C PRO A 136 -9.92 1.53 1.00
N TYR A 137 -10.28 2.42 0.06
CA TYR A 137 -11.08 3.61 0.34
C TYR A 137 -12.54 3.30 0.71
N GLY A 138 -12.96 2.03 0.53
CA GLY A 138 -14.30 1.52 0.79
C GLY A 138 -14.27 0.03 1.15
N LEU A 139 -15.43 -0.64 1.11
CA LEU A 139 -15.56 -2.07 1.41
C LEU A 139 -15.39 -2.95 0.14
N ASP A 140 -14.46 -2.61 -0.72
CA ASP A 140 -14.32 -3.21 -2.06
C ASP A 140 -13.46 -4.49 -2.09
N LEU A 141 -13.21 -5.09 -0.93
CA LEU A 141 -12.48 -6.36 -0.84
C LEU A 141 -13.43 -7.55 -0.82
N ASP A 142 -13.26 -8.44 -1.77
CA ASP A 142 -14.02 -9.68 -1.85
C ASP A 142 -13.72 -10.59 -0.65
N TRP A 143 -14.78 -11.17 -0.06
CA TRP A 143 -14.63 -12.18 1.00
C TRP A 143 -13.74 -13.34 0.56
N LYS A 144 -13.83 -13.76 -0.69
CA LYS A 144 -12.99 -14.80 -1.27
C LYS A 144 -11.51 -14.45 -1.19
N LEU A 145 -11.14 -13.20 -1.46
CA LEU A 145 -9.76 -12.73 -1.35
C LEU A 145 -9.26 -12.85 0.10
N MET A 146 -10.07 -12.38 1.06
CA MET A 146 -9.71 -12.42 2.48
C MET A 146 -9.53 -13.86 2.99
N VAL A 147 -10.43 -14.76 2.62
CA VAL A 147 -10.34 -16.19 2.97
C VAL A 147 -9.09 -16.81 2.35
N THR A 148 -8.82 -16.53 1.07
CA THR A 148 -7.63 -17.05 0.37
C THR A 148 -6.35 -16.58 1.02
N ALA A 149 -6.23 -15.27 1.28
CA ALA A 149 -5.06 -14.69 1.97
C ALA A 149 -4.85 -15.30 3.36
N GLY A 150 -5.93 -15.48 4.14
CA GLY A 150 -5.88 -16.09 5.47
C GLY A 150 -5.49 -17.58 5.46
N GLN A 151 -5.81 -18.31 4.41
CA GLN A 151 -5.40 -19.72 4.23
C GLN A 151 -3.96 -19.86 3.75
N MET A 152 -3.41 -18.83 3.08
CA MET A 152 -2.03 -18.81 2.61
C MET A 152 -1.08 -18.53 3.77
N LYS A 153 -0.29 -19.51 4.18
CA LYS A 153 0.77 -19.34 5.19
C LYS A 153 1.90 -18.41 4.76
N SER A 154 1.91 -18.03 3.49
CA SER A 154 2.90 -17.15 2.88
C SER A 154 2.56 -15.67 2.96
N ILE A 155 1.30 -15.32 3.22
CA ILE A 155 0.82 -13.94 3.25
C ILE A 155 0.63 -13.45 4.68
N GLY A 156 1.44 -12.47 5.09
CA GLY A 156 1.14 -11.60 6.22
C GLY A 156 0.37 -10.38 5.70
N HIS A 157 -0.70 -9.99 6.36
CA HIS A 157 -1.47 -8.82 5.99
C HIS A 157 -1.51 -7.80 7.13
N VAL A 158 -1.50 -6.51 6.76
CA VAL A 158 -1.87 -5.44 7.68
C VAL A 158 -3.37 -5.28 7.54
N PRO A 159 -4.15 -5.56 8.60
CA PRO A 159 -5.58 -5.36 8.55
C PRO A 159 -5.90 -3.87 8.35
N GLU A 160 -7.04 -3.63 7.73
CA GLU A 160 -7.60 -2.31 7.44
C GLU A 160 -7.46 -1.34 8.62
N LEU A 161 -6.68 -0.29 8.44
CA LEU A 161 -6.56 0.83 9.39
C LEU A 161 -7.64 1.90 9.17
N SER A 162 -8.54 1.69 8.20
CA SER A 162 -9.52 2.69 7.75
C SER A 162 -10.61 3.00 8.77
N ARG A 163 -10.86 2.14 9.77
CA ARG A 163 -11.93 2.35 10.77
C ARG A 163 -11.65 3.48 11.76
N TYR A 164 -10.45 4.03 11.78
CA TYR A 164 -10.06 5.06 12.76
C TYR A 164 -9.95 6.47 12.18
N GLY A 165 -10.28 6.69 10.90
CA GLY A 165 -10.02 7.95 10.19
C GLY A 165 -11.24 8.72 9.69
N HIS A 166 -12.46 8.48 10.18
CA HIS A 166 -13.54 9.43 9.99
C HIS A 166 -13.37 10.57 10.98
N GLU A 167 -12.80 11.70 10.51
CA GLU A 167 -13.00 12.97 11.20
C GLU A 167 -14.51 13.22 11.26
N PRO A 168 -15.12 13.41 12.46
CA PRO A 168 -16.47 13.94 12.53
C PRO A 168 -16.43 15.32 11.88
N GLU A 169 -17.21 15.54 10.83
CA GLU A 169 -17.49 16.87 10.32
C GLU A 169 -17.90 17.72 11.51
N ARG A 170 -17.07 18.72 11.83
CA ARG A 170 -17.48 19.73 12.82
C ARG A 170 -18.68 20.45 12.21
N ALA A 171 -19.85 20.13 12.72
CA ALA A 171 -21.00 20.99 12.57
C ALA A 171 -20.59 22.37 13.11
N VAL A 172 -20.43 23.32 12.20
CA VAL A 172 -20.32 24.73 12.57
C VAL A 172 -21.71 25.11 13.07
N GLU A 173 -21.91 25.03 14.39
CA GLU A 173 -23.02 25.68 15.02
C GLU A 173 -22.81 27.20 14.89
N GLU A 174 -23.52 27.78 13.94
CA GLU A 174 -23.77 29.21 13.92
C GLU A 174 -24.62 29.53 15.16
N SER A 175 -24.00 29.82 16.28
CA SER A 175 -24.66 30.46 17.42
C SER A 175 -24.85 31.92 17.07
N GLY A 176 -26.00 32.23 16.42
CA GLY A 176 -26.53 33.56 16.37
C GLY A 176 -26.91 34.00 17.79
N TRP A 177 -26.22 35.00 18.28
CA TRP A 177 -26.68 35.80 19.42
C TRP A 177 -27.17 37.13 18.87
N SER A 178 -28.48 37.35 19.05
CA SER A 178 -29.17 38.65 18.94
C SER A 178 -28.95 39.47 20.19
#